data_808980feddfeb47f515f4610ac6afe49
#
_entry.id   808980feddfeb47f515f4610ac6afe49
#
_cell.length_a   1.000
_cell.length_b   1.000
_cell.length_c   1.000
_cell.angle_alpha   90.00
_cell.angle_beta   90.00
_cell.angle_gamma   90.00
#
_symmetry.space_group_name_H-M   'P 1'
#
loop_
_entity.id
_entity.type
_entity.pdbx_description
1 polymer ?
#
loop_
_entity_poly.entity_id
_entity_poly.type
_entity_poly.pdbx_seq_one_letter_code
_entity_poly.pdbx_strand_id
1 'polypeptide(L)'
;MSSISNQTIPHQAGRYHAAFSRLKAEGRGAFVPFVTLGDPSPELSLKIIDTLVQNGADALELGFPFSDPLADGPVIQGANLRALAAGTTPTQCFNLLAQIRAKYPELPIGLLLYANLVFANGIDAFYAKAQQAGVDSVLIADVPVEEAAPFIQAAKAHGIAPIFIAPPNADSDTLENVSKSGEGYTYLLSRAGVTGTDTKAGTPVEEILAKLQAFNAPPPLLGFGIAEPAQVSAAIQAGAVGAISGSAVVKIIEAHQQDEAKLLSTLGEFTRAMKAAT
;
A
#
# COMPACT_ATOMS: atom_id res chain seq x y z
N MET A 1 -1.47 -27.80 -36.97
CA MET A 1 -2.41 -27.06 -36.11
C MET A 1 -1.99 -27.31 -34.66
N SER A 2 -1.19 -26.45 -34.11
CA SER A 2 -0.67 -26.57 -32.75
C SER A 2 -1.53 -25.70 -31.84
N SER A 3 -2.26 -26.33 -30.93
CA SER A 3 -3.09 -25.68 -29.93
C SER A 3 -2.18 -25.03 -28.90
N ILE A 4 -2.11 -23.69 -28.93
CA ILE A 4 -1.52 -22.90 -27.87
C ILE A 4 -2.49 -23.03 -26.68
N SER A 5 -2.11 -23.84 -25.69
CA SER A 5 -2.81 -23.90 -24.41
C SER A 5 -2.61 -22.55 -23.72
N ASN A 6 -3.69 -21.80 -23.61
CA ASN A 6 -3.80 -20.59 -22.81
C ASN A 6 -3.70 -21.02 -21.32
N GLN A 7 -2.48 -21.11 -20.80
CA GLN A 7 -2.24 -21.27 -19.37
C GLN A 7 -2.56 -19.92 -18.72
N THR A 8 -3.77 -19.77 -18.24
CA THR A 8 -4.14 -18.76 -17.23
C THR A 8 -3.24 -18.99 -16.03
N ILE A 9 -2.27 -18.10 -15.84
CA ILE A 9 -1.45 -18.05 -14.62
C ILE A 9 -2.42 -17.72 -13.49
N PRO A 10 -2.55 -18.60 -12.47
CA PRO A 10 -3.45 -18.31 -11.37
C PRO A 10 -2.94 -17.08 -10.62
N HIS A 11 -3.72 -16.01 -10.55
CA HIS A 11 -3.46 -14.81 -9.74
C HIS A 11 -3.26 -15.09 -8.22
N GLN A 12 -3.42 -16.32 -7.78
CA GLN A 12 -3.14 -16.78 -6.41
C GLN A 12 -1.65 -17.01 -6.10
N ALA A 13 -0.74 -16.86 -7.06
CA ALA A 13 0.69 -17.14 -6.91
C ALA A 13 1.57 -15.89 -6.80
N GLY A 14 0.99 -14.72 -6.50
CA GLY A 14 1.76 -13.47 -6.38
C GLY A 14 2.53 -13.35 -5.05
N ARG A 15 3.45 -12.36 -4.97
CA ARG A 15 4.27 -12.10 -3.78
C ARG A 15 3.44 -11.84 -2.52
N TYR A 16 2.27 -11.19 -2.62
CA TYR A 16 1.34 -11.04 -1.49
C TYR A 16 0.87 -12.37 -0.94
N HIS A 17 0.44 -13.28 -1.80
CA HIS A 17 0.01 -14.62 -1.37
C HIS A 17 1.14 -15.39 -0.69
N ALA A 18 2.35 -15.36 -1.25
CA ALA A 18 3.52 -16.01 -0.66
C ALA A 18 3.86 -15.40 0.71
N ALA A 19 3.88 -14.07 0.83
CA ALA A 19 4.18 -13.36 2.08
C ALA A 19 3.13 -13.66 3.16
N PHE A 20 1.84 -13.53 2.86
CA PHE A 20 0.77 -13.77 3.83
C PHE A 20 0.66 -15.24 4.23
N SER A 21 0.90 -16.17 3.31
CA SER A 21 0.92 -17.62 3.62
C SER A 21 2.07 -17.97 4.56
N ARG A 22 3.26 -17.43 4.32
CA ARG A 22 4.42 -17.60 5.19
C ARG A 22 4.14 -17.01 6.59
N LEU A 23 3.67 -15.77 6.66
CA LEU A 23 3.37 -15.11 7.93
C LEU A 23 2.29 -15.86 8.73
N LYS A 24 1.25 -16.33 8.06
CA LYS A 24 0.20 -17.15 8.69
C LYS A 24 0.78 -18.44 9.26
N ALA A 25 1.67 -19.11 8.54
CA ALA A 25 2.34 -20.33 9.03
C ALA A 25 3.24 -20.06 10.25
N GLU A 26 3.80 -18.84 10.34
CA GLU A 26 4.59 -18.37 11.49
C GLU A 26 3.71 -17.87 12.65
N GLY A 27 2.37 -17.84 12.51
CA GLY A 27 1.45 -17.27 13.50
C GLY A 27 1.56 -15.75 13.65
N ARG A 28 1.96 -15.05 12.60
CA ARG A 28 2.25 -13.60 12.59
C ARG A 28 1.41 -12.88 11.54
N GLY A 29 1.24 -11.57 11.74
CA GLY A 29 0.68 -10.67 10.75
C GLY A 29 1.74 -9.92 9.95
N ALA A 30 1.30 -9.14 8.96
CA ALA A 30 2.16 -8.29 8.15
C ALA A 30 2.27 -6.88 8.73
N PHE A 31 3.47 -6.29 8.69
CA PHE A 31 3.67 -4.86 8.87
C PHE A 31 4.05 -4.22 7.53
N VAL A 32 3.28 -3.22 7.10
CA VAL A 32 3.42 -2.56 5.80
C VAL A 32 3.59 -1.05 6.03
N PRO A 33 4.80 -0.51 5.95
CA PRO A 33 5.01 0.94 5.99
C PRO A 33 4.66 1.58 4.65
N PHE A 34 4.07 2.80 4.71
CA PHE A 34 3.88 3.66 3.56
C PHE A 34 4.92 4.78 3.57
N VAL A 35 5.49 5.08 2.40
CA VAL A 35 6.33 6.27 2.15
C VAL A 35 6.07 6.86 0.77
N THR A 36 6.20 8.18 0.63
CA THR A 36 6.21 8.84 -0.67
C THR A 36 7.59 8.69 -1.32
N LEU A 37 7.64 8.15 -2.54
CA LEU A 37 8.88 8.01 -3.29
C LEU A 37 9.54 9.37 -3.53
N GLY A 38 10.83 9.44 -3.23
CA GLY A 38 11.63 10.67 -3.37
C GLY A 38 11.51 11.63 -2.19
N ASP A 39 10.78 11.31 -1.12
CA ASP A 39 10.74 12.09 0.11
C ASP A 39 11.88 11.68 1.07
N PRO A 40 12.71 12.59 1.58
CA PRO A 40 12.87 14.02 1.23
C PRO A 40 13.77 14.26 0.00
N SER A 41 14.47 13.26 -0.47
CA SER A 41 15.18 13.22 -1.75
C SER A 41 15.20 11.80 -2.31
N PRO A 42 15.39 11.60 -3.63
CA PRO A 42 15.46 10.26 -4.24
C PRO A 42 16.48 9.33 -3.57
N GLU A 43 17.67 9.83 -3.26
CA GLU A 43 18.78 9.07 -2.67
C GLU A 43 18.45 8.66 -1.23
N LEU A 44 17.91 9.57 -0.43
CA LEU A 44 17.56 9.31 0.96
C LEU A 44 16.30 8.42 1.04
N SER A 45 15.38 8.56 0.09
CA SER A 45 14.21 7.68 -0.04
C SER A 45 14.60 6.21 -0.20
N LEU A 46 15.63 5.88 -0.99
CA LEU A 46 16.14 4.50 -1.10
C LEU A 46 16.72 3.99 0.23
N LYS A 47 17.47 4.82 0.97
CA LYS A 47 18.02 4.45 2.28
C LYS A 47 16.92 4.23 3.32
N ILE A 48 15.87 5.06 3.28
CA ILE A 48 14.67 4.92 4.12
C ILE A 48 14.01 3.57 3.84
N ILE A 49 13.74 3.25 2.58
CA ILE A 49 13.13 1.98 2.18
C ILE A 49 13.99 0.80 2.58
N ASP A 50 15.30 0.86 2.37
CA ASP A 50 16.24 -0.15 2.84
C ASP A 50 16.14 -0.37 4.34
N THR A 51 16.09 0.71 5.11
CA THR A 51 15.97 0.65 6.57
C THR A 51 14.66 -0.02 7.00
N LEU A 52 13.54 0.34 6.38
CA LEU A 52 12.24 -0.27 6.67
C LEU A 52 12.25 -1.78 6.39
N VAL A 53 12.77 -2.20 5.24
CA VAL A 53 12.82 -3.61 4.86
C VAL A 53 13.76 -4.42 5.76
N GLN A 54 14.96 -3.91 6.03
CA GLN A 54 15.96 -4.58 6.88
C GLN A 54 15.50 -4.70 8.34
N ASN A 55 14.55 -3.86 8.78
CA ASN A 55 14.00 -3.89 10.13
C ASN A 55 12.64 -4.58 10.24
N GLY A 56 12.17 -5.24 9.16
CA GLY A 56 11.06 -6.19 9.23
C GLY A 56 9.77 -5.77 8.54
N ALA A 57 9.79 -4.81 7.62
CA ALA A 57 8.66 -4.60 6.73
C ALA A 57 8.41 -5.84 5.86
N ASP A 58 7.18 -6.34 5.85
CA ASP A 58 6.79 -7.55 5.10
C ASP A 58 6.32 -7.24 3.68
N ALA A 59 5.90 -6.01 3.44
CA ALA A 59 5.57 -5.42 2.15
C ALA A 59 5.80 -3.91 2.22
N LEU A 60 5.77 -3.25 1.08
CA LEU A 60 5.84 -1.79 0.99
C LEU A 60 4.59 -1.24 0.29
N GLU A 61 4.07 -0.14 0.80
CA GLU A 61 3.13 0.71 0.11
C GLU A 61 3.83 2.03 -0.25
N LEU A 62 3.92 2.36 -1.53
CA LEU A 62 4.71 3.47 -2.01
C LEU A 62 3.83 4.47 -2.77
N GLY A 63 3.91 5.75 -2.39
CA GLY A 63 3.20 6.84 -3.06
C GLY A 63 4.05 7.49 -4.14
N PHE A 64 3.43 7.87 -5.27
CA PHE A 64 4.03 8.84 -6.19
C PHE A 64 3.70 10.24 -5.69
N PRO A 65 4.67 11.18 -5.64
CA PRO A 65 4.39 12.55 -5.26
C PRO A 65 3.41 13.19 -6.25
N PHE A 66 2.40 13.86 -5.71
CA PHE A 66 1.34 14.50 -6.48
C PHE A 66 1.03 15.88 -5.91
N SER A 67 0.71 16.85 -6.79
CA SER A 67 0.46 18.24 -6.39
C SER A 67 -0.90 18.45 -5.71
N ASP A 68 -1.88 17.60 -6.02
CA ASP A 68 -3.29 17.78 -5.62
C ASP A 68 -3.86 16.54 -4.90
N PRO A 69 -3.24 16.09 -3.78
CA PRO A 69 -3.54 14.82 -3.13
C PRO A 69 -4.79 14.93 -2.22
N LEU A 70 -5.98 14.94 -2.80
CA LEU A 70 -7.25 15.21 -2.15
C LEU A 70 -7.63 14.25 -1.01
N ALA A 71 -7.15 13.01 -1.07
CA ALA A 71 -7.40 11.99 -0.06
C ALA A 71 -6.36 12.00 1.08
N ASP A 72 -5.28 12.77 0.94
CA ASP A 72 -4.19 12.78 1.90
C ASP A 72 -4.36 13.86 2.97
N GLY A 73 -4.01 13.52 4.20
CA GLY A 73 -3.88 14.48 5.29
C GLY A 73 -2.57 15.29 5.21
N PRO A 74 -2.43 16.34 6.05
CA PRO A 74 -1.36 17.32 5.95
C PRO A 74 0.06 16.70 6.04
N VAL A 75 0.23 15.60 6.76
CA VAL A 75 1.53 14.93 6.89
C VAL A 75 1.97 14.31 5.56
N ILE A 76 1.06 13.62 4.88
CA ILE A 76 1.37 13.00 3.57
C ILE A 76 1.45 14.08 2.49
N GLN A 77 0.61 15.13 2.54
CA GLN A 77 0.74 16.30 1.67
C GLN A 77 2.12 16.94 1.81
N GLY A 78 2.66 17.06 3.04
CA GLY A 78 4.02 17.56 3.29
C GLY A 78 5.10 16.69 2.64
N ALA A 79 4.97 15.36 2.67
CA ALA A 79 5.86 14.43 1.98
C ALA A 79 5.82 14.62 0.46
N ASN A 80 4.61 14.75 -0.12
CA ASN A 80 4.45 15.04 -1.55
C ASN A 80 5.17 16.34 -1.94
N LEU A 81 5.00 17.41 -1.16
CA LEU A 81 5.65 18.71 -1.42
C LEU A 81 7.17 18.60 -1.33
N ARG A 82 7.75 17.88 -0.35
CA ARG A 82 9.21 17.70 -0.23
C ARG A 82 9.75 16.91 -1.42
N ALA A 83 9.10 15.81 -1.80
CA ALA A 83 9.52 15.00 -2.95
C ALA A 83 9.45 15.78 -4.27
N LEU A 84 8.39 16.58 -4.49
CA LEU A 84 8.27 17.46 -5.67
C LEU A 84 9.32 18.56 -5.66
N ALA A 85 9.61 19.18 -4.50
CA ALA A 85 10.66 20.19 -4.36
C ALA A 85 12.06 19.61 -4.62
N ALA A 86 12.28 18.33 -4.30
CA ALA A 86 13.50 17.60 -4.65
C ALA A 86 13.58 17.21 -6.15
N GLY A 87 12.57 17.57 -6.95
CA GLY A 87 12.53 17.32 -8.39
C GLY A 87 12.08 15.91 -8.75
N THR A 88 11.47 15.16 -7.84
CA THR A 88 11.01 13.80 -8.11
C THR A 88 9.89 13.80 -9.14
N THR A 89 10.09 13.04 -10.22
CA THR A 89 9.13 12.87 -11.32
C THR A 89 8.60 11.42 -11.38
N PRO A 90 7.48 11.15 -12.07
CA PRO A 90 7.01 9.77 -12.28
C PRO A 90 8.06 8.85 -12.91
N THR A 91 8.89 9.35 -13.83
CA THR A 91 9.99 8.57 -14.41
C THR A 91 11.03 8.18 -13.36
N GLN A 92 11.39 9.10 -12.47
CA GLN A 92 12.30 8.80 -11.37
C GLN A 92 11.68 7.82 -10.37
N CYS A 93 10.37 7.92 -10.09
CA CYS A 93 9.67 6.95 -9.26
C CYS A 93 9.77 5.52 -9.82
N PHE A 94 9.55 5.34 -11.14
CA PHE A 94 9.74 4.02 -11.76
C PHE A 94 11.19 3.53 -11.69
N ASN A 95 12.17 4.42 -11.82
CA ASN A 95 13.58 4.07 -11.65
C ASN A 95 13.92 3.64 -10.22
N LEU A 96 13.35 4.32 -9.21
CA LEU A 96 13.48 3.93 -7.80
C LEU A 96 12.84 2.56 -7.55
N LEU A 97 11.62 2.33 -8.07
CA LEU A 97 10.93 1.04 -7.95
C LEU A 97 11.75 -0.10 -8.55
N ALA A 98 12.34 0.07 -9.74
CA ALA A 98 13.19 -0.93 -10.36
C ALA A 98 14.43 -1.25 -9.51
N GLN A 99 15.05 -0.25 -8.87
CA GLN A 99 16.18 -0.44 -7.95
C GLN A 99 15.76 -1.21 -6.69
N ILE A 100 14.60 -0.85 -6.09
CA ILE A 100 14.04 -1.55 -4.92
C ILE A 100 13.74 -3.01 -5.29
N ARG A 101 13.11 -3.26 -6.43
CA ARG A 101 12.80 -4.61 -6.90
C ARG A 101 14.04 -5.45 -7.14
N ALA A 102 15.08 -4.86 -7.75
CA ALA A 102 16.35 -5.56 -7.99
C ALA A 102 17.01 -6.00 -6.67
N LYS A 103 16.89 -5.20 -5.62
CA LYS A 103 17.43 -5.48 -4.30
C LYS A 103 16.58 -6.46 -3.49
N TYR A 104 15.26 -6.38 -3.63
CA TYR A 104 14.28 -7.16 -2.86
C TYR A 104 13.32 -7.90 -3.80
N PRO A 105 13.77 -8.98 -4.48
CA PRO A 105 13.00 -9.65 -5.53
C PRO A 105 11.68 -10.26 -5.04
N GLU A 106 11.61 -10.70 -3.78
CA GLU A 106 10.45 -11.39 -3.21
C GLU A 106 9.51 -10.48 -2.40
N LEU A 107 9.91 -9.23 -2.15
CA LEU A 107 9.12 -8.30 -1.32
C LEU A 107 7.90 -7.80 -2.11
N PRO A 108 6.66 -7.90 -1.57
CA PRO A 108 5.50 -7.26 -2.19
C PRO A 108 5.65 -5.73 -2.21
N ILE A 109 5.43 -5.11 -3.38
CA ILE A 109 5.48 -3.66 -3.58
C ILE A 109 4.14 -3.20 -4.16
N GLY A 110 3.38 -2.45 -3.37
CA GLY A 110 2.16 -1.79 -3.79
C GLY A 110 2.37 -0.30 -4.08
N LEU A 111 1.62 0.23 -5.02
CA LEU A 111 1.50 1.67 -5.22
C LEU A 111 0.18 2.17 -4.68
N LEU A 112 0.22 3.31 -3.98
CA LEU A 112 -0.92 4.15 -3.66
C LEU A 112 -0.76 5.49 -4.38
N LEU A 113 -1.71 5.84 -5.24
CA LEU A 113 -1.59 7.02 -6.10
C LEU A 113 -2.96 7.56 -6.53
N TYR A 114 -2.96 8.58 -7.37
CA TYR A 114 -4.14 9.27 -7.89
C TYR A 114 -4.35 9.02 -9.37
N ALA A 115 -5.59 9.02 -9.83
CA ALA A 115 -5.98 8.71 -11.19
C ALA A 115 -5.25 9.55 -12.25
N ASN A 116 -5.03 10.84 -12.00
CA ASN A 116 -4.33 11.71 -12.94
C ASN A 116 -2.90 11.25 -13.25
N LEU A 117 -2.21 10.62 -12.31
CA LEU A 117 -0.86 10.06 -12.55
C LEU A 117 -0.90 8.85 -13.51
N VAL A 118 -2.00 8.10 -13.47
CA VAL A 118 -2.23 6.97 -14.38
C VAL A 118 -2.67 7.47 -15.77
N PHE A 119 -3.60 8.44 -15.81
CA PHE A 119 -4.14 8.98 -17.05
C PHE A 119 -3.13 9.78 -17.87
N ALA A 120 -2.20 10.49 -17.23
CA ALA A 120 -1.28 11.43 -17.90
C ALA A 120 -0.48 10.80 -19.05
N ASN A 121 -0.20 9.51 -18.99
CA ASN A 121 0.50 8.77 -20.03
C ASN A 121 -0.33 7.64 -20.66
N GLY A 122 -1.60 7.56 -20.32
CA GLY A 122 -2.50 6.48 -20.69
C GLY A 122 -2.44 5.29 -19.71
N ILE A 123 -3.61 4.73 -19.43
CA ILE A 123 -3.79 3.68 -18.40
C ILE A 123 -2.89 2.47 -18.71
N ASP A 124 -2.99 1.92 -19.92
CA ASP A 124 -2.22 0.73 -20.32
C ASP A 124 -0.70 0.97 -20.25
N ALA A 125 -0.23 2.13 -20.74
CA ALA A 125 1.18 2.50 -20.71
C ALA A 125 1.71 2.67 -19.26
N PHE A 126 0.89 3.14 -18.34
CA PHE A 126 1.24 3.21 -16.93
C PHE A 126 1.43 1.81 -16.33
N TYR A 127 0.45 0.91 -16.54
CA TYR A 127 0.53 -0.45 -16.00
C TYR A 127 1.67 -1.26 -16.63
N ALA A 128 1.96 -1.06 -17.92
CA ALA A 128 3.14 -1.66 -18.57
C ALA A 128 4.46 -1.22 -17.88
N LYS A 129 4.61 0.07 -17.57
CA LYS A 129 5.78 0.58 -16.83
C LYS A 129 5.83 0.05 -15.39
N ALA A 130 4.68 -0.02 -14.72
CA ALA A 130 4.59 -0.56 -13.37
C ALA A 130 5.00 -2.05 -13.33
N GLN A 131 4.54 -2.84 -14.29
CA GLN A 131 4.97 -4.24 -14.46
C GLN A 131 6.49 -4.34 -14.68
N GLN A 132 7.06 -3.54 -15.60
CA GLN A 132 8.50 -3.53 -15.85
C GLN A 132 9.32 -3.14 -14.62
N ALA A 133 8.81 -2.23 -13.79
CA ALA A 133 9.43 -1.85 -12.52
C ALA A 133 9.21 -2.89 -11.40
N GLY A 134 8.42 -3.93 -11.65
CA GLY A 134 8.18 -5.02 -10.69
C GLY A 134 7.16 -4.68 -9.60
N VAL A 135 6.19 -3.81 -9.89
CA VAL A 135 5.07 -3.49 -8.98
C VAL A 135 4.11 -4.67 -8.90
N ASP A 136 3.63 -4.99 -7.72
CA ASP A 136 2.71 -6.10 -7.47
C ASP A 136 1.25 -5.66 -7.40
N SER A 137 0.98 -4.44 -6.93
CA SER A 137 -0.39 -3.93 -6.80
C SER A 137 -0.48 -2.43 -6.98
N VAL A 138 -1.68 -1.96 -7.34
CA VAL A 138 -2.00 -0.53 -7.46
C VAL A 138 -3.33 -0.24 -6.79
N LEU A 139 -3.33 0.75 -5.89
CA LEU A 139 -4.50 1.38 -5.31
C LEU A 139 -4.59 2.82 -5.85
N ILE A 140 -5.73 3.18 -6.44
CA ILE A 140 -5.99 4.54 -6.92
C ILE A 140 -6.99 5.18 -5.95
N ALA A 141 -6.51 6.15 -5.15
CA ALA A 141 -7.22 6.66 -3.98
C ALA A 141 -8.51 7.44 -4.30
N ASP A 142 -8.61 8.01 -5.50
CA ASP A 142 -9.71 8.85 -5.98
C ASP A 142 -10.59 8.16 -7.05
N VAL A 143 -10.48 6.84 -7.20
CA VAL A 143 -11.34 6.06 -8.11
C VAL A 143 -12.16 5.07 -7.30
N PRO A 144 -13.49 5.28 -7.19
CA PRO A 144 -14.38 4.31 -6.56
C PRO A 144 -14.48 3.03 -7.39
N VAL A 145 -14.85 1.92 -6.75
CA VAL A 145 -14.88 0.61 -7.40
C VAL A 145 -15.83 0.56 -8.61
N GLU A 146 -16.90 1.36 -8.59
CA GLU A 146 -17.90 1.49 -9.66
C GLU A 146 -17.30 2.07 -10.96
N GLU A 147 -16.29 2.93 -10.85
CA GLU A 147 -15.63 3.59 -11.98
C GLU A 147 -14.30 2.92 -12.37
N ALA A 148 -13.91 1.87 -11.64
CA ALA A 148 -12.58 1.28 -11.76
C ALA A 148 -12.39 0.33 -12.94
N ALA A 149 -13.43 0.01 -13.72
CA ALA A 149 -13.36 -1.01 -14.78
C ALA A 149 -12.17 -0.88 -15.75
N PRO A 150 -11.83 0.31 -16.30
CA PRO A 150 -10.66 0.45 -17.18
C PRO A 150 -9.33 0.16 -16.49
N PHE A 151 -9.20 0.55 -15.21
CA PHE A 151 -8.01 0.31 -14.40
C PHE A 151 -7.85 -1.16 -14.04
N ILE A 152 -8.95 -1.83 -13.67
CA ILE A 152 -8.98 -3.27 -13.37
C ILE A 152 -8.53 -4.06 -14.59
N GLN A 153 -9.07 -3.72 -15.77
CA GLN A 153 -8.72 -4.41 -17.02
C GLN A 153 -7.23 -4.29 -17.31
N ALA A 154 -6.67 -3.08 -17.24
CA ALA A 154 -5.25 -2.85 -17.49
C ALA A 154 -4.37 -3.50 -16.41
N ALA A 155 -4.72 -3.39 -15.13
CA ALA A 155 -3.99 -4.04 -14.03
C ALA A 155 -3.87 -5.55 -14.27
N LYS A 156 -4.99 -6.22 -14.55
CA LYS A 156 -5.03 -7.66 -14.82
C LYS A 156 -4.24 -8.06 -16.08
N ALA A 157 -4.32 -7.27 -17.13
CA ALA A 157 -3.56 -7.51 -18.36
C ALA A 157 -2.04 -7.48 -18.12
N HIS A 158 -1.59 -6.69 -17.14
CA HIS A 158 -0.18 -6.57 -16.78
C HIS A 158 0.21 -7.36 -15.53
N GLY A 159 -0.67 -8.23 -14.99
CA GLY A 159 -0.38 -9.07 -13.82
C GLY A 159 -0.21 -8.27 -12.52
N ILE A 160 -0.84 -7.10 -12.42
CA ILE A 160 -0.84 -6.22 -11.25
C ILE A 160 -2.17 -6.35 -10.52
N ALA A 161 -2.15 -6.56 -9.21
CA ALA A 161 -3.34 -6.68 -8.39
C ALA A 161 -4.02 -5.31 -8.21
N PRO A 162 -5.29 -5.13 -8.60
CA PRO A 162 -6.06 -3.95 -8.24
C PRO A 162 -6.46 -4.00 -6.77
N ILE A 163 -6.09 -2.99 -6.01
CA ILE A 163 -6.45 -2.86 -4.59
C ILE A 163 -7.58 -1.87 -4.43
N PHE A 164 -8.55 -2.21 -3.57
CA PHE A 164 -9.66 -1.33 -3.24
C PHE A 164 -9.76 -1.05 -1.75
N ILE A 165 -10.25 0.15 -1.45
CA ILE A 165 -10.53 0.58 -0.09
C ILE A 165 -11.92 0.05 0.31
N ALA A 166 -11.98 -0.59 1.48
CA ALA A 166 -13.23 -0.88 2.19
C ALA A 166 -13.41 0.19 3.30
N PRO A 167 -14.27 1.20 3.08
CA PRO A 167 -14.49 2.25 4.08
C PRO A 167 -15.39 1.74 5.22
N PRO A 168 -15.26 2.33 6.44
CA PRO A 168 -15.97 1.83 7.62
C PRO A 168 -17.50 2.07 7.59
N ASN A 169 -17.98 2.86 6.65
CA ASN A 169 -19.40 3.14 6.42
C ASN A 169 -19.93 2.51 5.12
N ALA A 170 -19.17 1.56 4.53
CA ALA A 170 -19.61 0.88 3.33
C ALA A 170 -20.84 0.03 3.58
N ASP A 171 -21.79 0.08 2.67
CA ASP A 171 -22.91 -0.86 2.64
C ASP A 171 -22.46 -2.25 2.13
N SER A 172 -23.37 -3.20 2.14
CA SER A 172 -23.05 -4.58 1.73
C SER A 172 -22.72 -4.68 0.25
N ASP A 173 -23.37 -3.87 -0.60
CA ASP A 173 -23.16 -3.90 -2.05
C ASP A 173 -21.76 -3.37 -2.40
N THR A 174 -21.33 -2.28 -1.74
CA THR A 174 -19.97 -1.75 -1.87
C THR A 174 -18.92 -2.76 -1.42
N LEU A 175 -19.11 -3.42 -0.26
CA LEU A 175 -18.18 -4.44 0.23
C LEU A 175 -18.12 -5.66 -0.70
N GLU A 176 -19.25 -6.08 -1.26
CA GLU A 176 -19.30 -7.16 -2.24
C GLU A 176 -18.57 -6.79 -3.54
N ASN A 177 -18.77 -5.56 -4.04
CA ASN A 177 -18.08 -5.06 -5.25
C ASN A 177 -16.57 -4.96 -5.03
N VAL A 178 -16.13 -4.43 -3.89
CA VAL A 178 -14.72 -4.40 -3.50
C VAL A 178 -14.14 -5.80 -3.45
N SER A 179 -14.88 -6.76 -2.86
CA SER A 179 -14.42 -8.14 -2.73
C SER A 179 -14.27 -8.84 -4.08
N LYS A 180 -15.19 -8.62 -5.02
CA LYS A 180 -15.18 -9.23 -6.36
C LYS A 180 -14.13 -8.60 -7.29
N SER A 181 -13.85 -7.32 -7.12
CA SER A 181 -13.01 -6.54 -8.03
C SER A 181 -11.54 -6.55 -7.61
N GLY A 182 -11.28 -6.64 -6.30
CA GLY A 182 -9.95 -6.59 -5.72
C GLY A 182 -9.15 -7.88 -5.86
N GLU A 183 -7.84 -7.74 -5.82
CA GLU A 183 -6.86 -8.84 -5.74
C GLU A 183 -5.74 -8.44 -4.76
N GLY A 184 -4.86 -9.37 -4.40
CA GLY A 184 -3.73 -9.09 -3.50
C GLY A 184 -4.16 -8.89 -2.04
N TYR A 185 -4.72 -7.74 -1.71
CA TYR A 185 -5.29 -7.45 -0.39
C TYR A 185 -6.46 -6.46 -0.49
N THR A 186 -7.26 -6.36 0.57
CA THR A 186 -8.28 -5.32 0.73
C THR A 186 -7.76 -4.27 1.71
N TYR A 187 -7.75 -2.99 1.30
CA TYR A 187 -7.35 -1.89 2.18
C TYR A 187 -8.53 -1.52 3.09
N LEU A 188 -8.48 -1.92 4.35
CA LEU A 188 -9.54 -1.64 5.32
C LEU A 188 -9.23 -0.35 6.09
N LEU A 189 -10.16 0.60 6.08
CA LEU A 189 -10.05 1.81 6.90
C LEU A 189 -10.61 1.58 8.30
N SER A 190 -9.86 1.96 9.34
CA SER A 190 -10.32 1.88 10.74
C SER A 190 -11.36 2.95 11.10
N ARG A 191 -11.46 4.02 10.32
CA ARG A 191 -12.39 5.15 10.53
C ARG A 191 -12.61 5.94 9.26
N ALA A 192 -13.78 6.60 9.15
CA ALA A 192 -14.09 7.50 8.05
C ALA A 192 -13.34 8.83 8.18
N GLY A 193 -12.92 9.40 7.07
CA GLY A 193 -12.28 10.73 6.98
C GLY A 193 -10.88 10.70 6.37
N VAL A 194 -10.33 11.87 6.08
CA VAL A 194 -8.92 12.06 5.75
C VAL A 194 -8.05 11.81 6.99
N THR A 195 -6.77 11.55 6.83
CA THR A 195 -5.82 11.32 7.93
C THR A 195 -5.85 12.50 8.93
N GLY A 196 -6.64 12.35 10.03
CA GLY A 196 -6.87 13.41 11.01
C GLY A 196 -7.76 12.98 12.18
N THR A 197 -8.06 13.87 13.11
CA THR A 197 -8.55 13.61 14.47
C THR A 197 -10.06 13.62 14.68
N ASP A 198 -10.92 13.60 13.65
CA ASP A 198 -12.37 13.70 13.83
C ASP A 198 -13.02 12.32 13.96
N THR A 199 -13.54 12.07 15.15
CA THR A 199 -14.22 10.83 15.56
C THR A 199 -15.74 10.93 15.29
N LYS A 200 -16.23 10.19 14.29
CA LYS A 200 -17.61 9.69 14.32
C LYS A 200 -17.57 8.16 14.45
N ALA A 201 -18.41 7.61 15.33
CA ALA A 201 -18.57 6.16 15.47
C ALA A 201 -18.99 5.56 14.11
N GLY A 202 -18.10 4.76 13.52
CA GLY A 202 -18.38 3.95 12.33
C GLY A 202 -18.85 2.56 12.72
N THR A 203 -19.16 1.73 11.75
CA THR A 203 -19.38 0.29 11.94
C THR A 203 -18.13 -0.33 12.58
N PRO A 204 -18.26 -1.19 13.60
CA PRO A 204 -17.12 -1.89 14.18
C PRO A 204 -16.30 -2.63 13.12
N VAL A 205 -14.98 -2.58 13.24
CA VAL A 205 -14.05 -3.20 12.28
C VAL A 205 -14.34 -4.68 12.12
N GLU A 206 -14.72 -5.36 13.20
CA GLU A 206 -15.04 -6.78 13.23
C GLU A 206 -16.25 -7.13 12.34
N GLU A 207 -17.28 -6.27 12.29
CA GLU A 207 -18.45 -6.49 11.43
C GLU A 207 -18.09 -6.37 9.94
N ILE A 208 -17.20 -5.41 9.59
CA ILE A 208 -16.75 -5.25 8.21
C ILE A 208 -15.88 -6.45 7.80
N LEU A 209 -14.97 -6.88 8.68
CA LEU A 209 -14.13 -8.06 8.46
C LEU A 209 -14.97 -9.32 8.25
N ALA A 210 -16.04 -9.52 9.05
CA ALA A 210 -16.95 -10.65 8.88
C ALA A 210 -17.66 -10.62 7.52
N LYS A 211 -18.11 -9.44 7.05
CA LYS A 211 -18.72 -9.28 5.73
C LYS A 211 -17.72 -9.52 4.60
N LEU A 212 -16.51 -8.95 4.68
CA LEU A 212 -15.45 -9.18 3.71
C LEU A 212 -15.11 -10.68 3.60
N GLN A 213 -15.04 -11.37 4.73
CA GLN A 213 -14.83 -12.81 4.76
C GLN A 213 -15.99 -13.57 4.09
N ALA A 214 -17.24 -13.19 4.36
CA ALA A 214 -18.42 -13.79 3.73
C ALA A 214 -18.45 -13.61 2.20
N PHE A 215 -17.93 -12.50 1.71
CA PHE A 215 -17.80 -12.22 0.27
C PHE A 215 -16.52 -12.78 -0.36
N ASN A 216 -15.70 -13.53 0.39
CA ASN A 216 -14.41 -14.07 -0.05
C ASN A 216 -13.44 -12.96 -0.56
N ALA A 217 -13.43 -11.81 0.11
CA ALA A 217 -12.53 -10.71 -0.21
C ALA A 217 -11.05 -11.13 -0.12
N PRO A 218 -10.16 -10.48 -0.87
CA PRO A 218 -8.73 -10.59 -0.61
C PRO A 218 -8.38 -10.25 0.85
N PRO A 219 -7.28 -10.82 1.41
CA PRO A 219 -6.93 -10.65 2.83
C PRO A 219 -6.90 -9.18 3.26
N PRO A 220 -7.58 -8.78 4.35
CA PRO A 220 -7.67 -7.37 4.76
C PRO A 220 -6.40 -6.91 5.48
N LEU A 221 -5.83 -5.78 5.04
CA LEU A 221 -4.83 -4.99 5.76
C LEU A 221 -5.49 -3.75 6.35
N LEU A 222 -5.36 -3.57 7.67
CA LEU A 222 -5.91 -2.40 8.34
C LEU A 222 -4.97 -1.21 8.18
N GLY A 223 -5.44 -0.16 7.54
CA GLY A 223 -4.76 1.12 7.41
C GLY A 223 -5.43 2.22 8.21
N PHE A 224 -4.84 3.43 8.17
CA PHE A 224 -5.32 4.62 8.86
C PHE A 224 -5.19 4.60 10.39
N GLY A 225 -4.40 5.55 10.89
CA GLY A 225 -4.22 5.78 12.32
C GLY A 225 -3.34 4.75 13.03
N ILE A 226 -2.65 3.90 12.30
CA ILE A 226 -1.67 2.95 12.84
C ILE A 226 -0.35 3.69 13.09
N ALA A 227 -0.07 3.97 14.36
CA ALA A 227 1.10 4.73 14.79
C ALA A 227 1.87 4.05 15.94
N GLU A 228 1.26 3.06 16.60
CA GLU A 228 1.79 2.40 17.78
C GLU A 228 1.67 0.87 17.68
N PRO A 229 2.59 0.10 18.29
CA PRO A 229 2.55 -1.37 18.30
C PRO A 229 1.23 -1.97 18.79
N ALA A 230 0.61 -1.37 19.82
CA ALA A 230 -0.68 -1.83 20.34
C ALA A 230 -1.79 -1.81 19.28
N GLN A 231 -1.76 -0.85 18.36
CA GLN A 231 -2.74 -0.76 17.26
C GLN A 231 -2.51 -1.86 16.20
N VAL A 232 -1.26 -2.24 15.96
CA VAL A 232 -0.93 -3.39 15.08
C VAL A 232 -1.48 -4.68 15.68
N SER A 233 -1.22 -4.94 16.97
CA SER A 233 -1.75 -6.12 17.66
C SER A 233 -3.27 -6.13 17.66
N ALA A 234 -3.93 -5.01 17.91
CA ALA A 234 -5.39 -4.90 17.88
C ALA A 234 -5.96 -5.18 16.49
N ALA A 235 -5.32 -4.71 15.41
CA ALA A 235 -5.74 -4.98 14.04
C ALA A 235 -5.72 -6.49 13.72
N ILE A 236 -4.65 -7.19 14.12
CA ILE A 236 -4.49 -8.62 13.90
C ILE A 236 -5.48 -9.41 14.76
N GLN A 237 -5.68 -9.03 16.02
CA GLN A 237 -6.67 -9.66 16.91
C GLN A 237 -8.10 -9.50 16.39
N ALA A 238 -8.42 -8.38 15.73
CA ALA A 238 -9.70 -8.17 15.08
C ALA A 238 -9.89 -9.05 13.81
N GLY A 239 -8.83 -9.66 13.28
CA GLY A 239 -8.88 -10.56 12.12
C GLY A 239 -8.27 -10.01 10.82
N ALA A 240 -7.62 -8.84 10.86
CA ALA A 240 -6.81 -8.38 9.73
C ALA A 240 -5.53 -9.23 9.60
N VAL A 241 -5.03 -9.40 8.36
CA VAL A 241 -3.77 -10.13 8.13
C VAL A 241 -2.54 -9.28 8.40
N GLY A 242 -2.72 -8.00 8.71
CA GLY A 242 -1.65 -7.06 9.05
C GLY A 242 -2.12 -5.62 9.12
N ALA A 243 -1.17 -4.71 9.25
CA ALA A 243 -1.43 -3.30 9.40
C ALA A 243 -0.52 -2.44 8.51
N ILE A 244 -1.09 -1.33 7.98
CA ILE A 244 -0.39 -0.33 7.18
C ILE A 244 -0.18 0.93 8.04
N SER A 245 1.06 1.41 8.13
CA SER A 245 1.42 2.62 8.85
C SER A 245 2.02 3.67 7.90
N GLY A 246 1.30 4.76 7.68
CA GLY A 246 1.72 5.85 6.80
C GLY A 246 2.19 7.08 7.56
N SER A 247 1.26 7.88 8.09
CA SER A 247 1.57 9.17 8.72
C SER A 247 2.60 9.10 9.85
N ALA A 248 2.69 7.98 10.58
CA ALA A 248 3.69 7.83 11.63
C ALA A 248 5.10 7.71 11.04
N VAL A 249 5.26 6.93 9.98
CA VAL A 249 6.53 6.81 9.24
C VAL A 249 6.95 8.17 8.66
N VAL A 250 6.02 8.84 7.97
CA VAL A 250 6.29 10.15 7.34
C VAL A 250 6.62 11.23 8.36
N LYS A 251 6.00 11.24 9.54
CA LYS A 251 6.36 12.16 10.64
C LYS A 251 7.79 11.96 11.13
N ILE A 252 8.27 10.72 11.20
CA ILE A 252 9.68 10.44 11.57
C ILE A 252 10.62 10.99 10.49
N ILE A 253 10.26 10.82 9.21
CA ILE A 253 11.03 11.38 8.08
C ILE A 253 11.09 12.91 8.18
N GLU A 254 9.94 13.56 8.35
CA GLU A 254 9.84 15.01 8.49
C GLU A 254 10.68 15.56 9.66
N ALA A 255 10.60 14.90 10.83
CA ALA A 255 11.27 15.34 12.04
C ALA A 255 12.80 15.23 11.95
N HIS A 256 13.33 14.30 11.16
CA HIS A 256 14.75 13.98 11.12
C HIS A 256 15.39 14.11 9.73
N GLN A 257 14.71 14.70 8.75
CA GLN A 257 15.19 14.80 7.36
C GLN A 257 16.56 15.49 7.19
N GLN A 258 17.00 16.30 8.18
CA GLN A 258 18.29 16.98 8.18
C GLN A 258 19.41 16.19 8.89
N ASP A 259 19.08 15.07 9.53
CA ASP A 259 20.02 14.18 10.22
C ASP A 259 19.78 12.73 9.78
N GLU A 260 20.48 12.33 8.72
CA GLU A 260 20.33 11.01 8.11
C GLU A 260 20.53 9.87 9.13
N ALA A 261 21.56 9.97 9.98
CA ALA A 261 21.88 8.91 10.94
C ALA A 261 20.74 8.74 11.96
N LYS A 262 20.23 9.85 12.48
CA LYS A 262 19.10 9.86 13.42
C LYS A 262 17.82 9.38 12.76
N LEU A 263 17.55 9.81 11.53
CA LEU A 263 16.40 9.39 10.74
C LEU A 263 16.37 7.86 10.60
N LEU A 264 17.44 7.29 10.07
CA LEU A 264 17.49 5.85 9.77
C LEU A 264 17.45 5.01 11.07
N SER A 265 18.14 5.46 12.14
CA SER A 265 18.05 4.80 13.45
C SER A 265 16.62 4.79 14.00
N THR A 266 15.95 5.95 14.01
CA THR A 266 14.59 6.08 14.55
C THR A 266 13.58 5.27 13.73
N LEU A 267 13.69 5.28 12.39
CA LEU A 267 12.84 4.46 11.53
C LEU A 267 13.06 2.96 11.76
N GLY A 268 14.31 2.55 11.94
CA GLY A 268 14.63 1.15 12.24
C GLY A 268 14.04 0.70 13.57
N GLU A 269 14.15 1.50 14.62
CA GLU A 269 13.56 1.23 15.94
C GLU A 269 12.02 1.14 15.85
N PHE A 270 11.40 2.12 15.19
CA PHE A 270 9.95 2.13 14.95
C PHE A 270 9.49 0.87 14.20
N THR A 271 10.15 0.55 13.09
CA THR A 271 9.78 -0.62 12.27
C THR A 271 9.89 -1.92 13.06
N ARG A 272 10.98 -2.12 13.82
CA ARG A 272 11.14 -3.31 14.69
C ARG A 272 10.05 -3.39 15.75
N ALA A 273 9.69 -2.27 16.39
CA ALA A 273 8.64 -2.24 17.40
C ALA A 273 7.27 -2.60 16.80
N MET A 274 6.93 -2.04 15.63
CA MET A 274 5.69 -2.35 14.93
C MET A 274 5.65 -3.81 14.47
N LYS A 275 6.76 -4.31 13.93
CA LYS A 275 6.89 -5.70 13.48
C LYS A 275 6.83 -6.71 14.63
N ALA A 276 7.36 -6.38 15.79
CA ALA A 276 7.29 -7.24 16.98
C ALA A 276 5.86 -7.40 17.52
N ALA A 277 4.94 -6.51 17.13
CA ALA A 277 3.53 -6.51 17.54
C ALA A 277 2.61 -7.30 16.56
N THR A 278 3.18 -7.89 15.48
CA THR A 278 2.44 -8.65 14.47
C THR A 278 2.21 -10.10 14.84
#